data_8cf94032576d7845896a0b0dfd43ee39
#
_entry.id   8cf94032576d7845896a0b0dfd43ee39
#
_cell.length_a   1.000
_cell.length_b   1.000
_cell.length_c   1.000
_cell.angle_alpha   90.00
_cell.angle_beta   90.00
_cell.angle_gamma   90.00
#
_symmetry.space_group_name_H-M   'P 1'
#
loop_
_entity.id
_entity.type
_entity.pdbx_description
1 polymer ?
#
loop_
_entity_poly.entity_id
_entity_poly.type
_entity_poly.pdbx_seq_one_letter_code
_entity_poly.pdbx_strand_id
1 'polypeptide(L)'
;VYALTEGRVNIAFGSVLTLWHDARTAGIADPDSAALPERAALEQAAAHTDIEAVVLDEDAGTAYLADPGLRLDVGAIGKGFAAQLACDNARERGVTSMLLNLGGNVCALGTRADGKPWRIEVQDPDDASAALGTVELADASLVTSGGYQRYYTVDGAAYHHIIDPDTLMPADYVKAVTVTHADSGLADAFSTALFNLPYEQGRALAQRNGVSAVWELYDGKIEWLSLVPAE
;
A
#
# COMPACT_ATOMS: atom_id res chain seq x y z
N VAL A 1 11.96 4.41 -1.47
CA VAL A 1 10.59 4.06 -1.92
C VAL A 1 10.16 4.96 -3.07
N TYR A 2 10.15 6.30 -2.92
CA TYR A 2 9.69 7.25 -3.95
C TYR A 2 10.28 6.95 -5.35
N ALA A 3 11.61 6.86 -5.46
CA ALA A 3 12.27 6.57 -6.74
C ALA A 3 11.95 5.16 -7.29
N LEU A 4 11.87 4.14 -6.41
CA LEU A 4 11.55 2.76 -6.80
C LEU A 4 10.14 2.60 -7.35
N THR A 5 9.21 3.42 -6.86
CA THR A 5 7.79 3.42 -7.26
C THR A 5 7.46 4.49 -8.30
N GLU A 6 8.49 5.15 -8.87
CA GLU A 6 8.32 6.22 -9.86
C GLU A 6 7.36 7.32 -9.39
N GLY A 7 7.43 7.67 -8.09
CA GLY A 7 6.59 8.68 -7.46
C GLY A 7 5.18 8.23 -7.07
N ARG A 8 4.77 6.98 -7.38
CA ARG A 8 3.42 6.48 -7.03
C ARG A 8 3.21 6.38 -5.51
N VAL A 9 4.28 6.18 -4.75
CA VAL A 9 4.28 6.29 -3.29
C VAL A 9 5.18 7.43 -2.87
N ASN A 10 4.56 8.47 -2.32
CA ASN A 10 5.21 9.70 -1.90
C ASN A 10 4.78 10.06 -0.47
N ILE A 11 5.70 10.00 0.49
CA ILE A 11 5.39 10.38 1.87
C ILE A 11 5.08 11.88 2.03
N ALA A 12 5.49 12.73 1.08
CA ALA A 12 5.17 14.15 1.04
C ALA A 12 3.75 14.45 0.49
N PHE A 13 2.95 13.43 0.12
CA PHE A 13 1.61 13.58 -0.44
C PHE A 13 0.53 13.88 0.61
N GLY A 14 0.91 14.01 1.88
CA GLY A 14 0.02 14.18 3.01
C GLY A 14 -0.90 15.40 2.92
N SER A 15 -0.50 16.49 2.23
CA SER A 15 -1.34 17.66 2.01
C SER A 15 -2.63 17.33 1.25
N VAL A 16 -2.52 16.49 0.20
CA VAL A 16 -3.67 15.99 -0.58
C VAL A 16 -4.45 14.95 0.21
N LEU A 17 -3.75 13.98 0.83
CA LEU A 17 -4.38 12.89 1.57
C LEU A 17 -5.19 13.40 2.77
N THR A 18 -4.78 14.50 3.41
CA THR A 18 -5.54 15.12 4.50
C THR A 18 -6.93 15.53 4.06
N LEU A 19 -7.08 16.16 2.88
CA LEU A 19 -8.39 16.58 2.35
C LEU A 19 -9.32 15.37 2.12
N TRP A 20 -8.80 14.29 1.56
CA TRP A 20 -9.56 13.04 1.38
C TRP A 20 -9.90 12.36 2.71
N HIS A 21 -8.98 12.40 3.68
CA HIS A 21 -9.21 11.86 5.01
C HIS A 21 -10.34 12.61 5.74
N ASP A 22 -10.30 13.95 5.68
CA ASP A 22 -11.30 14.82 6.31
C ASP A 22 -12.68 14.64 5.66
N ALA A 23 -12.75 14.61 4.32
CA ALA A 23 -13.99 14.36 3.58
C ALA A 23 -14.58 12.99 3.92
N ARG A 24 -13.75 11.93 3.96
CA ARG A 24 -14.19 10.58 4.36
C ARG A 24 -14.69 10.55 5.80
N THR A 25 -13.97 11.19 6.72
CA THR A 25 -14.37 11.24 8.14
C THR A 25 -15.70 11.95 8.32
N ALA A 26 -15.89 13.08 7.65
CA ALA A 26 -17.14 13.81 7.66
C ALA A 26 -18.29 13.01 7.00
N GLY A 27 -18.04 12.41 5.83
CA GLY A 27 -19.05 11.64 5.10
C GLY A 27 -19.46 10.34 5.78
N ILE A 28 -18.57 9.72 6.58
CA ILE A 28 -18.94 8.56 7.42
C ILE A 28 -19.79 9.03 8.62
N ALA A 29 -19.47 10.20 9.20
CA ALA A 29 -20.21 10.75 10.34
C ALA A 29 -21.59 11.26 9.95
N ASP A 30 -21.75 11.84 8.76
CA ASP A 30 -22.99 12.35 8.20
C ASP A 30 -23.09 12.00 6.70
N PRO A 31 -23.64 10.81 6.36
CA PRO A 31 -23.74 10.36 4.98
C PRO A 31 -24.63 11.21 4.07
N ASP A 32 -25.62 11.90 4.64
CA ASP A 32 -26.55 12.75 3.89
C ASP A 32 -25.89 14.05 3.43
N SER A 33 -24.83 14.49 4.10
CA SER A 33 -24.03 15.67 3.76
C SER A 33 -22.66 15.30 3.18
N ALA A 34 -22.43 14.03 2.82
CA ALA A 34 -21.16 13.57 2.29
C ALA A 34 -20.81 14.29 0.97
N ALA A 35 -19.60 14.80 0.85
CA ALA A 35 -19.11 15.51 -0.32
C ALA A 35 -17.67 15.11 -0.66
N LEU A 36 -17.29 15.32 -1.92
CA LEU A 36 -15.90 15.19 -2.36
C LEU A 36 -15.11 16.45 -1.97
N PRO A 37 -13.79 16.31 -1.78
CA PRO A 37 -12.91 17.49 -1.67
C PRO A 37 -13.02 18.37 -2.91
N GLU A 38 -13.04 19.68 -2.72
CA GLU A 38 -13.07 20.64 -3.81
C GLU A 38 -11.83 20.48 -4.72
N ARG A 39 -12.05 20.40 -6.03
CA ARG A 39 -10.96 20.20 -7.01
C ARG A 39 -9.86 21.25 -6.89
N ALA A 40 -10.23 22.52 -6.73
CA ALA A 40 -9.27 23.61 -6.56
C ALA A 40 -8.43 23.48 -5.27
N ALA A 41 -9.01 22.94 -4.19
CA ALA A 41 -8.29 22.68 -2.94
C ALA A 41 -7.29 21.52 -3.11
N LEU A 42 -7.66 20.45 -3.83
CA LEU A 42 -6.76 19.35 -4.16
C LEU A 42 -5.58 19.82 -5.01
N GLU A 43 -5.81 20.63 -6.02
CA GLU A 43 -4.75 21.20 -6.88
C GLU A 43 -3.82 22.13 -6.12
N GLN A 44 -4.36 22.94 -5.20
CA GLN A 44 -3.54 23.77 -4.32
C GLN A 44 -2.69 22.90 -3.37
N ALA A 45 -3.27 21.86 -2.77
CA ALA A 45 -2.55 20.94 -1.90
C ALA A 45 -1.45 20.17 -2.64
N ALA A 46 -1.69 19.79 -3.91
CA ALA A 46 -0.72 19.09 -4.76
C ALA A 46 0.55 19.92 -5.05
N ALA A 47 0.47 21.25 -4.97
CA ALA A 47 1.66 22.12 -5.10
C ALA A 47 2.64 21.96 -3.91
N HIS A 48 2.24 21.29 -2.82
CA HIS A 48 3.02 21.09 -1.59
C HIS A 48 3.37 19.60 -1.38
N THR A 49 3.74 18.89 -2.43
CA THR A 49 4.03 17.44 -2.40
C THR A 49 5.42 17.08 -2.91
N ASP A 50 6.31 18.07 -3.02
CA ASP A 50 7.68 17.83 -3.46
C ASP A 50 8.47 17.07 -2.39
N ILE A 51 8.92 15.85 -2.72
CA ILE A 51 9.69 15.01 -1.81
C ILE A 51 11.06 15.63 -1.47
N GLU A 52 11.64 16.43 -2.37
CA GLU A 52 12.93 17.10 -2.15
C GLU A 52 12.83 18.21 -1.09
N ALA A 53 11.61 18.67 -0.76
CA ALA A 53 11.37 19.59 0.36
C ALA A 53 11.43 18.89 1.75
N VAL A 54 11.57 17.57 1.79
CA VAL A 54 11.83 16.80 3.02
C VAL A 54 13.33 16.63 3.19
N VAL A 55 13.93 17.47 4.03
CA VAL A 55 15.36 17.48 4.30
C VAL A 55 15.67 16.65 5.54
N LEU A 56 16.52 15.63 5.39
CA LEU A 56 16.97 14.76 6.48
C LEU A 56 18.41 15.11 6.86
N ASP A 57 18.66 15.22 8.15
CA ASP A 57 20.00 15.29 8.72
C ASP A 57 20.20 14.03 9.59
N GLU A 58 20.88 13.04 9.02
CA GLU A 58 21.11 11.75 9.68
C GLU A 58 22.03 11.88 10.90
N ASP A 59 23.00 12.79 10.87
CA ASP A 59 23.94 13.00 11.95
C ASP A 59 23.26 13.66 13.17
N ALA A 60 22.38 14.62 12.91
CA ALA A 60 21.56 15.28 13.95
C ALA A 60 20.31 14.49 14.32
N GLY A 61 19.92 13.48 13.52
CA GLY A 61 18.67 12.73 13.69
C GLY A 61 17.43 13.60 13.53
N THR A 62 17.45 14.59 12.63
CA THR A 62 16.36 15.53 12.41
C THR A 62 15.77 15.46 11.00
N ALA A 63 14.48 15.81 10.90
CA ALA A 63 13.80 16.03 9.64
C ALA A 63 13.24 17.45 9.61
N TYR A 64 13.44 18.15 8.51
CA TYR A 64 12.94 19.51 8.30
C TYR A 64 12.11 19.56 7.02
N LEU A 65 10.94 20.18 7.07
CA LEU A 65 10.08 20.43 5.92
C LEU A 65 10.35 21.84 5.41
N ALA A 66 11.01 21.95 4.26
CA ALA A 66 11.37 23.24 3.67
C ALA A 66 10.13 23.98 3.10
N ASP A 67 9.07 23.27 2.79
CA ASP A 67 7.79 23.83 2.39
C ASP A 67 6.80 23.81 3.58
N PRO A 68 6.31 24.96 4.08
CA PRO A 68 5.37 25.01 5.21
C PRO A 68 3.98 24.42 4.90
N GLY A 69 3.63 24.27 3.62
CA GLY A 69 2.39 23.63 3.19
C GLY A 69 2.48 22.11 3.08
N LEU A 70 3.71 21.55 3.09
CA LEU A 70 3.94 20.11 2.98
C LEU A 70 3.49 19.38 4.26
N ARG A 71 2.87 18.23 4.09
CA ARG A 71 2.51 17.30 5.16
C ARG A 71 3.03 15.91 4.83
N LEU A 72 3.53 15.20 5.84
CA LEU A 72 3.95 13.81 5.69
C LEU A 72 2.79 12.86 5.95
N ASP A 73 2.69 11.85 5.12
CA ASP A 73 1.83 10.68 5.33
C ASP A 73 2.62 9.40 5.01
N VAL A 74 2.69 8.49 5.97
CA VAL A 74 3.40 7.22 5.85
C VAL A 74 2.45 6.03 5.73
N GLY A 75 1.17 6.27 5.47
CA GLY A 75 0.13 5.24 5.43
C GLY A 75 0.39 4.11 4.44
N ALA A 76 1.09 4.40 3.33
CA ALA A 76 1.42 3.43 2.29
C ALA A 76 2.66 2.55 2.60
N ILE A 77 3.38 2.82 3.71
CA ILE A 77 4.61 2.10 4.06
C ILE A 77 4.69 1.74 5.55
N GLY A 78 3.89 2.40 6.38
CA GLY A 78 4.07 2.36 7.83
C GLY A 78 3.80 1.00 8.45
N LYS A 79 2.79 0.28 7.96
CA LYS A 79 2.48 -1.07 8.46
C LYS A 79 3.54 -2.07 8.05
N GLY A 80 3.98 -2.01 6.79
CA GLY A 80 5.06 -2.86 6.29
C GLY A 80 6.36 -2.64 7.02
N PHE A 81 6.74 -1.39 7.24
CA PHE A 81 7.93 -1.04 8.01
C PHE A 81 7.86 -1.53 9.46
N ALA A 82 6.72 -1.36 10.13
CA ALA A 82 6.52 -1.85 11.49
C ALA A 82 6.56 -3.39 11.57
N ALA A 83 5.98 -4.08 10.57
CA ALA A 83 6.02 -5.54 10.48
C ALA A 83 7.46 -6.04 10.26
N GLN A 84 8.23 -5.38 9.38
CA GLN A 84 9.64 -5.70 9.14
C GLN A 84 10.46 -5.56 10.42
N LEU A 85 10.37 -4.42 11.10
CA LEU A 85 11.08 -4.19 12.37
C LEU A 85 10.72 -5.22 13.44
N ALA A 86 9.44 -5.60 13.54
CA ALA A 86 9.00 -6.60 14.49
C ALA A 86 9.58 -7.99 14.17
N CYS A 87 9.62 -8.38 12.88
CA CYS A 87 10.23 -9.63 12.44
C CYS A 87 11.74 -9.65 12.67
N ASP A 88 12.44 -8.56 12.38
CA ASP A 88 13.89 -8.44 12.58
C ASP A 88 14.26 -8.51 14.07
N ASN A 89 13.56 -7.77 14.93
CA ASN A 89 13.71 -7.86 16.38
C ASN A 89 13.44 -9.27 16.93
N ALA A 90 12.43 -9.97 16.40
CA ALA A 90 12.13 -11.34 16.79
C ALA A 90 13.28 -12.28 16.39
N ARG A 91 13.81 -12.13 15.16
CA ARG A 91 14.95 -12.91 14.65
C ARG A 91 16.20 -12.71 15.51
N GLU A 92 16.53 -11.47 15.88
CA GLU A 92 17.65 -11.14 16.76
C GLU A 92 17.54 -11.77 18.16
N ARG A 93 16.31 -11.97 18.63
CA ARG A 93 16.02 -12.66 19.91
C ARG A 93 15.94 -14.17 19.79
N GLY A 94 16.28 -14.74 18.62
CA GLY A 94 16.33 -16.18 18.39
C GLY A 94 15.00 -16.82 18.00
N VAL A 95 13.98 -16.02 17.63
CA VAL A 95 12.74 -16.56 17.05
C VAL A 95 13.02 -17.00 15.62
N THR A 96 12.71 -18.24 15.30
CA THR A 96 12.95 -18.85 13.99
C THR A 96 11.68 -19.18 13.21
N SER A 97 10.52 -19.02 13.83
CA SER A 97 9.20 -19.30 13.24
C SER A 97 8.16 -18.37 13.82
N MET A 98 7.64 -17.45 13.01
CA MET A 98 6.61 -16.50 13.41
C MET A 98 5.79 -16.04 12.19
N LEU A 99 4.51 -15.85 12.37
CA LEU A 99 3.63 -15.17 11.40
C LEU A 99 3.01 -13.96 12.09
N LEU A 100 3.28 -12.78 11.55
CA LEU A 100 2.73 -11.51 12.03
C LEU A 100 1.72 -10.98 11.01
N ASN A 101 0.54 -10.57 11.47
CA ASN A 101 -0.47 -9.92 10.62
C ASN A 101 -0.87 -8.58 11.22
N LEU A 102 -0.58 -7.49 10.52
CA LEU A 102 -0.96 -6.12 10.89
C LEU A 102 -2.02 -5.59 9.92
N GLY A 103 -3.28 -6.07 10.08
CA GLY A 103 -4.40 -5.59 9.29
C GLY A 103 -4.22 -5.83 7.77
N GLY A 104 -3.89 -7.05 7.38
CA GLY A 104 -3.68 -7.45 5.98
C GLY A 104 -2.24 -7.30 5.48
N ASN A 105 -1.35 -6.74 6.29
CA ASN A 105 0.09 -6.81 6.06
C ASN A 105 0.64 -8.03 6.82
N VAL A 106 0.94 -9.10 6.10
CA VAL A 106 1.41 -10.37 6.65
C VAL A 106 2.91 -10.50 6.44
N CYS A 107 3.67 -10.70 7.54
CA CYS A 107 5.10 -10.96 7.52
C CYS A 107 5.38 -12.34 8.12
N ALA A 108 6.05 -13.21 7.35
CA ALA A 108 6.46 -14.54 7.76
C ALA A 108 7.96 -14.53 8.07
N LEU A 109 8.32 -14.93 9.30
CA LEU A 109 9.69 -15.21 9.72
C LEU A 109 9.91 -16.71 9.70
N GLY A 110 10.86 -17.19 8.89
CA GLY A 110 11.15 -18.59 8.71
C GLY A 110 9.96 -19.41 8.21
N THR A 111 9.95 -20.68 8.57
CA THR A 111 8.91 -21.64 8.19
C THR A 111 8.06 -22.03 9.39
N ARG A 112 6.98 -22.76 9.13
CA ARG A 112 6.16 -23.40 10.17
C ARG A 112 7.00 -24.42 10.96
N ALA A 113 6.51 -24.82 12.13
CA ALA A 113 7.18 -25.80 12.99
C ALA A 113 7.41 -27.18 12.33
N ASP A 114 6.64 -27.52 11.28
CA ASP A 114 6.79 -28.72 10.48
C ASP A 114 7.80 -28.57 9.31
N GLY A 115 8.51 -27.44 9.24
CA GLY A 115 9.49 -27.10 8.20
C GLY A 115 8.89 -26.66 6.87
N LYS A 116 7.57 -26.57 6.75
CA LYS A 116 6.89 -26.12 5.54
C LYS A 116 6.70 -24.62 5.52
N PRO A 117 6.60 -23.97 4.33
CA PRO A 117 6.25 -22.57 4.22
C PRO A 117 4.88 -22.27 4.84
N TRP A 118 4.69 -21.04 5.24
CA TRP A 118 3.40 -20.52 5.64
C TRP A 118 2.50 -20.40 4.41
N ARG A 119 1.26 -20.83 4.52
CA ARG A 119 0.27 -20.72 3.46
C ARG A 119 -0.70 -19.62 3.80
N ILE A 120 -0.70 -18.57 2.96
CA ILE A 120 -1.54 -17.38 3.15
C ILE A 120 -2.54 -17.31 2.01
N GLU A 121 -3.81 -17.21 2.35
CA GLU A 121 -4.88 -17.00 1.38
C GLU A 121 -4.90 -15.53 0.93
N VAL A 122 -5.02 -15.32 -0.38
CA VAL A 122 -5.32 -14.02 -0.97
C VAL A 122 -6.82 -13.88 -0.99
N GLN A 123 -7.36 -12.99 -0.16
CA GLN A 123 -8.79 -12.79 0.00
C GLN A 123 -9.42 -12.27 -1.29
N ASP A 124 -10.58 -12.81 -1.64
CA ASP A 124 -11.43 -12.25 -2.69
C ASP A 124 -12.08 -10.95 -2.18
N PRO A 125 -11.88 -9.79 -2.86
CA PRO A 125 -12.51 -8.53 -2.44
C PRO A 125 -14.03 -8.49 -2.58
N ASP A 126 -14.62 -9.35 -3.42
CA ASP A 126 -16.07 -9.44 -3.59
C ASP A 126 -16.74 -10.40 -2.61
N ASP A 127 -16.00 -11.41 -2.14
CA ASP A 127 -16.48 -12.40 -1.20
C ASP A 127 -15.45 -12.64 -0.09
N ALA A 128 -15.66 -12.02 1.06
CA ALA A 128 -14.79 -12.16 2.23
C ALA A 128 -14.65 -13.61 2.74
N SER A 129 -15.52 -14.54 2.30
CA SER A 129 -15.46 -15.96 2.62
C SER A 129 -14.67 -16.80 1.58
N ALA A 130 -14.30 -16.19 0.45
CA ALA A 130 -13.58 -16.83 -0.64
C ALA A 130 -12.13 -16.35 -0.71
N ALA A 131 -11.30 -17.13 -1.40
CA ALA A 131 -9.91 -16.78 -1.70
C ALA A 131 -9.65 -16.89 -3.20
N LEU A 132 -8.93 -15.91 -3.75
CA LEU A 132 -8.45 -15.93 -5.13
C LEU A 132 -7.38 -17.01 -5.35
N GLY A 133 -6.68 -17.38 -4.28
CA GLY A 133 -5.64 -18.38 -4.30
C GLY A 133 -4.85 -18.41 -3.00
N THR A 134 -3.77 -19.19 -2.99
CA THR A 134 -2.89 -19.33 -1.83
C THR A 134 -1.45 -19.04 -2.24
N VAL A 135 -0.73 -18.28 -1.42
CA VAL A 135 0.69 -17.98 -1.58
C VAL A 135 1.47 -18.65 -0.46
N GLU A 136 2.59 -19.29 -0.79
CA GLU A 136 3.52 -19.86 0.16
C GLU A 136 4.61 -18.84 0.51
N LEU A 137 4.81 -18.59 1.83
CA LEU A 137 5.78 -17.65 2.35
C LEU A 137 6.76 -18.31 3.30
N ALA A 138 8.03 -17.98 3.12
CA ALA A 138 9.11 -18.23 4.08
C ALA A 138 10.06 -17.04 4.01
N ASP A 139 10.33 -16.38 5.15
CA ASP A 139 11.14 -15.14 5.21
C ASP A 139 10.69 -14.08 4.18
N ALA A 140 9.39 -13.87 4.09
CA ALA A 140 8.79 -12.94 3.14
C ALA A 140 7.48 -12.37 3.68
N SER A 141 7.00 -11.32 3.03
CA SER A 141 5.75 -10.65 3.37
C SER A 141 4.77 -10.67 2.22
N LEU A 142 3.48 -10.63 2.56
CA LEU A 142 2.36 -10.49 1.65
C LEU A 142 1.52 -9.30 2.09
N VAL A 143 1.27 -8.36 1.19
CA VAL A 143 0.50 -7.15 1.45
C VAL A 143 -0.52 -6.92 0.35
N THR A 144 -1.76 -6.63 0.74
CA THR A 144 -2.84 -6.33 -0.21
C THR A 144 -3.29 -4.88 -0.09
N SER A 145 -3.37 -4.20 -1.22
CA SER A 145 -4.05 -2.91 -1.40
C SER A 145 -5.35 -3.10 -2.18
N GLY A 146 -6.43 -2.49 -1.69
CA GLY A 146 -7.75 -2.55 -2.32
C GLY A 146 -8.68 -1.44 -1.84
N GLY A 147 -9.62 -1.03 -2.68
CA GLY A 147 -10.57 0.05 -2.40
C GLY A 147 -11.73 -0.36 -1.49
N TYR A 148 -11.98 -1.64 -1.30
CA TYR A 148 -13.20 -2.19 -0.67
C TYR A 148 -13.23 -2.11 0.87
N GLN A 149 -12.10 -1.89 1.54
CA GLN A 149 -12.03 -1.88 3.01
C GLN A 149 -12.23 -0.49 3.65
N ARG A 150 -11.80 0.57 2.98
CA ARG A 150 -11.79 1.94 3.52
C ARG A 150 -12.29 2.93 2.48
N TYR A 151 -13.59 3.14 2.44
CA TYR A 151 -14.25 4.08 1.54
C TYR A 151 -15.36 4.84 2.25
N TYR A 152 -15.90 5.84 1.62
CA TYR A 152 -17.17 6.49 1.95
C TYR A 152 -17.97 6.67 0.65
N THR A 153 -19.26 6.99 0.78
CA THR A 153 -20.16 7.06 -0.37
C THR A 153 -20.65 8.50 -0.56
N VAL A 154 -20.60 9.00 -1.79
CA VAL A 154 -21.18 10.27 -2.22
C VAL A 154 -22.06 10.00 -3.42
N ASP A 155 -23.32 10.41 -3.38
CA ASP A 155 -24.29 10.21 -4.46
C ASP A 155 -24.38 8.77 -4.99
N GLY A 156 -24.23 7.78 -4.08
CA GLY A 156 -24.26 6.36 -4.40
C GLY A 156 -22.97 5.77 -4.96
N ALA A 157 -21.94 6.56 -5.20
CA ALA A 157 -20.61 6.11 -5.63
C ALA A 157 -19.65 5.97 -4.45
N ALA A 158 -18.84 4.90 -4.42
CA ALA A 158 -17.84 4.67 -3.39
C ALA A 158 -16.49 5.33 -3.74
N TYR A 159 -15.90 6.03 -2.76
CA TYR A 159 -14.61 6.71 -2.88
C TYR A 159 -13.67 6.20 -1.79
N HIS A 160 -12.66 5.45 -2.18
CA HIS A 160 -11.69 4.85 -1.26
C HIS A 160 -10.49 5.77 -0.98
N HIS A 161 -9.60 5.31 -0.11
CA HIS A 161 -8.50 6.08 0.48
C HIS A 161 -7.18 6.04 -0.31
N ILE A 162 -7.06 5.26 -1.38
CA ILE A 162 -5.84 5.17 -2.18
C ILE A 162 -5.98 6.16 -3.34
N ILE A 163 -5.25 7.27 -3.23
CA ILE A 163 -5.37 8.41 -4.15
C ILE A 163 -4.25 8.36 -5.18
N ASP A 164 -4.63 8.44 -6.44
CA ASP A 164 -3.70 8.55 -7.56
C ASP A 164 -3.06 9.94 -7.58
N PRO A 165 -1.73 10.06 -7.53
CA PRO A 165 -1.04 11.35 -7.50
C PRO A 165 -1.21 12.17 -8.78
N ASP A 166 -1.53 11.55 -9.91
CA ASP A 166 -1.71 12.25 -11.19
C ASP A 166 -3.11 12.85 -11.31
N THR A 167 -4.12 12.11 -10.90
CA THR A 167 -5.52 12.54 -11.01
C THR A 167 -6.02 13.28 -9.77
N LEU A 168 -5.36 13.10 -8.61
CA LEU A 168 -5.77 13.55 -7.28
C LEU A 168 -7.11 12.95 -6.81
N MET A 169 -7.54 11.87 -7.45
CA MET A 169 -8.77 11.13 -7.17
C MET A 169 -8.44 9.70 -6.71
N PRO A 170 -9.37 8.98 -6.07
CA PRO A 170 -9.20 7.54 -5.85
C PRO A 170 -8.85 6.81 -7.14
N ALA A 171 -7.82 5.96 -7.09
CA ALA A 171 -7.38 5.19 -8.25
C ALA A 171 -8.45 4.20 -8.72
N ASP A 172 -8.64 4.08 -10.03
CA ASP A 172 -9.67 3.22 -10.64
C ASP A 172 -9.07 2.39 -11.79
N TYR A 173 -7.92 1.77 -11.53
CA TYR A 173 -7.21 0.97 -12.54
C TYR A 173 -7.42 -0.53 -12.34
N VAL A 174 -7.44 -0.97 -11.09
CA VAL A 174 -7.55 -2.36 -10.69
C VAL A 174 -8.36 -2.47 -9.39
N LYS A 175 -8.96 -3.60 -9.12
CA LYS A 175 -9.83 -3.81 -7.98
C LYS A 175 -9.06 -4.09 -6.69
N ALA A 176 -8.02 -4.92 -6.81
CA ALA A 176 -7.09 -5.24 -5.74
C ALA A 176 -5.72 -5.62 -6.29
N VAL A 177 -4.69 -5.39 -5.50
CA VAL A 177 -3.32 -5.87 -5.76
C VAL A 177 -2.75 -6.48 -4.49
N THR A 178 -2.28 -7.72 -4.59
CA THR A 178 -1.52 -8.39 -3.54
C THR A 178 -0.07 -8.53 -3.98
N VAL A 179 0.85 -8.08 -3.16
CA VAL A 179 2.30 -8.09 -3.43
C VAL A 179 3.00 -9.02 -2.45
N THR A 180 4.00 -9.76 -2.94
CA THR A 180 4.95 -10.48 -2.09
C THR A 180 6.37 -9.97 -2.32
N HIS A 181 7.09 -9.76 -1.21
CA HIS A 181 8.48 -9.32 -1.20
C HIS A 181 9.18 -9.76 0.09
N ALA A 182 10.49 -9.92 0.08
CA ALA A 182 11.27 -10.27 1.28
C ALA A 182 11.22 -9.15 2.34
N ASP A 183 11.26 -7.90 1.92
CA ASP A 183 11.10 -6.71 2.78
C ASP A 183 9.61 -6.31 2.83
N SER A 184 9.05 -6.26 4.05
CA SER A 184 7.63 -5.95 4.29
C SER A 184 7.28 -4.49 4.00
N GLY A 185 8.22 -3.55 4.20
CA GLY A 185 8.04 -2.14 3.88
C GLY A 185 7.95 -1.92 2.37
N LEU A 186 8.79 -2.62 1.60
CA LEU A 186 8.72 -2.61 0.14
C LEU A 186 7.46 -3.30 -0.38
N ALA A 187 7.04 -4.41 0.24
CA ALA A 187 5.76 -5.06 -0.13
C ALA A 187 4.56 -4.10 0.06
N ASP A 188 4.50 -3.36 1.19
CA ASP A 188 3.45 -2.36 1.48
C ASP A 188 3.48 -1.23 0.43
N ALA A 189 4.67 -0.66 0.18
CA ALA A 189 4.86 0.39 -0.81
C ALA A 189 4.44 -0.04 -2.22
N PHE A 190 4.92 -1.20 -2.68
CA PHE A 190 4.59 -1.69 -4.02
C PHE A 190 3.12 -2.05 -4.15
N SER A 191 2.46 -2.59 -3.11
CA SER A 191 1.02 -2.86 -3.19
C SER A 191 0.22 -1.59 -3.50
N THR A 192 0.57 -0.46 -2.87
CA THR A 192 -0.03 0.85 -3.14
C THR A 192 0.37 1.40 -4.51
N ALA A 193 1.65 1.29 -4.89
CA ALA A 193 2.14 1.79 -6.18
C ALA A 193 1.47 1.08 -7.36
N LEU A 194 1.38 -0.26 -7.29
CA LEU A 194 0.79 -1.08 -8.35
C LEU A 194 -0.73 -0.86 -8.46
N PHE A 195 -1.39 -0.57 -7.33
CA PHE A 195 -2.82 -0.21 -7.31
C PHE A 195 -3.07 1.14 -8.01
N ASN A 196 -2.11 2.08 -7.92
CA ASN A 196 -2.16 3.40 -8.55
C ASN A 196 -1.66 3.40 -10.02
N LEU A 197 -1.70 2.26 -10.69
CA LEU A 197 -1.25 2.12 -12.09
C LEU A 197 -2.19 1.23 -12.90
N PRO A 198 -2.40 1.52 -14.20
CA PRO A 198 -2.95 0.56 -15.13
C PRO A 198 -2.17 -0.76 -15.08
N TYR A 199 -2.86 -1.90 -15.20
CA TYR A 199 -2.28 -3.24 -15.05
C TYR A 199 -0.94 -3.45 -15.77
N GLU A 200 -0.87 -3.09 -17.06
CA GLU A 200 0.36 -3.29 -17.85
C GLU A 200 1.55 -2.47 -17.34
N GLN A 201 1.29 -1.24 -16.88
CA GLN A 201 2.32 -0.39 -16.29
C GLN A 201 2.75 -0.93 -14.92
N GLY A 202 1.79 -1.33 -14.09
CA GLY A 202 2.05 -1.96 -12.81
C GLY A 202 2.85 -3.25 -12.94
N ARG A 203 2.49 -4.11 -13.90
CA ARG A 203 3.22 -5.34 -14.22
C ARG A 203 4.68 -5.06 -14.61
N ALA A 204 4.90 -4.07 -15.48
CA ALA A 204 6.25 -3.66 -15.89
C ALA A 204 7.06 -3.10 -14.71
N LEU A 205 6.44 -2.30 -13.83
CA LEU A 205 7.09 -1.78 -12.62
C LEU A 205 7.48 -2.92 -11.67
N ALA A 206 6.58 -3.88 -11.43
CA ALA A 206 6.83 -5.04 -10.59
C ALA A 206 8.01 -5.88 -11.11
N GLN A 207 8.03 -6.16 -12.43
CA GLN A 207 9.12 -6.92 -13.07
C GLN A 207 10.48 -6.24 -12.91
N ARG A 208 10.57 -4.91 -13.13
CA ARG A 208 11.82 -4.17 -13.00
C ARG A 208 12.39 -4.19 -11.58
N ASN A 209 11.50 -4.29 -10.57
CA ASN A 209 11.89 -4.25 -9.17
C ASN A 209 11.91 -5.64 -8.49
N GLY A 210 11.76 -6.73 -9.23
CA GLY A 210 11.81 -8.07 -8.65
C GLY A 210 10.64 -8.40 -7.73
N VAL A 211 9.48 -7.78 -7.95
CA VAL A 211 8.29 -7.90 -7.10
C VAL A 211 7.31 -8.91 -7.70
N SER A 212 6.89 -9.90 -6.92
CA SER A 212 5.78 -10.79 -7.28
C SER A 212 4.45 -10.17 -6.89
N ALA A 213 3.43 -10.30 -7.74
CA ALA A 213 2.14 -9.71 -7.45
C ALA A 213 0.97 -10.48 -8.08
N VAL A 214 -0.21 -10.26 -7.51
CA VAL A 214 -1.50 -10.74 -8.02
C VAL A 214 -2.41 -9.54 -8.15
N TRP A 215 -3.02 -9.37 -9.33
CA TRP A 215 -4.03 -8.34 -9.58
C TRP A 215 -5.39 -8.98 -9.75
N GLU A 216 -6.40 -8.37 -9.18
CA GLU A 216 -7.78 -8.57 -9.57
C GLU A 216 -8.25 -7.37 -10.37
N LEU A 217 -8.70 -7.62 -11.60
CA LEU A 217 -9.17 -6.59 -12.52
C LEU A 217 -10.70 -6.45 -12.42
N TYR A 218 -11.24 -5.31 -12.84
CA TYR A 218 -12.68 -5.05 -12.81
C TYR A 218 -13.50 -5.97 -13.73
N ASP A 219 -12.88 -6.60 -14.75
CA ASP A 219 -13.52 -7.59 -15.61
C ASP A 219 -13.53 -9.01 -14.99
N GLY A 220 -13.08 -9.15 -13.74
CA GLY A 220 -13.02 -10.41 -13.01
C GLY A 220 -11.81 -11.29 -13.33
N LYS A 221 -10.87 -10.81 -14.17
CA LYS A 221 -9.62 -11.53 -14.42
C LYS A 221 -8.68 -11.41 -13.24
N ILE A 222 -8.00 -12.52 -12.94
CA ILE A 222 -6.95 -12.61 -11.95
C ILE A 222 -5.64 -12.85 -12.67
N GLU A 223 -4.72 -11.89 -12.54
CA GLU A 223 -3.42 -11.93 -13.22
C GLU A 223 -2.30 -12.16 -12.20
N TRP A 224 -1.47 -13.15 -12.44
CA TRP A 224 -0.37 -13.54 -11.58
C TRP A 224 0.97 -13.19 -12.23
N LEU A 225 1.83 -12.53 -11.46
CA LEU A 225 3.25 -12.37 -11.73
C LEU A 225 4.02 -13.04 -10.58
N SER A 226 4.52 -14.24 -10.83
CA SER A 226 5.40 -14.93 -9.88
C SER A 226 6.83 -14.82 -10.40
N LEU A 227 7.67 -14.10 -9.66
CA LEU A 227 9.10 -14.09 -9.91
C LEU A 227 9.69 -15.15 -8.96
N VAL A 228 9.78 -16.38 -9.48
CA VAL A 228 10.55 -17.43 -8.80
C VAL A 228 12.00 -16.96 -8.83
N PRO A 229 12.72 -16.90 -7.67
CA PRO A 229 14.16 -16.73 -7.73
C PRO A 229 14.74 -17.81 -8.65
N ALA A 230 15.58 -17.40 -9.60
CA ALA A 230 16.33 -18.38 -10.39
C ALA A 230 17.13 -19.24 -9.41
N GLU A 231 16.94 -20.55 -9.50
CA GLU A 231 17.72 -21.55 -8.72
C GLU A 231 19.23 -21.38 -8.96
#